data_640ec243328449d7e062a06b42dd26b1
#
_entry.id   640ec243328449d7e062a06b42dd26b1
#
_cell.length_a   1.000
_cell.length_b   1.000
_cell.length_c   1.000
_cell.angle_alpha   90.00
_cell.angle_beta   90.00
_cell.angle_gamma   90.00
#
_symmetry.space_group_name_H-M   'P 1'
#
loop_
_entity.id
_entity.type
_entity.pdbx_description
1 polymer ?
#
loop_
_entity_poly.entity_id
_entity_poly.type
_entity_poly.pdbx_seq_one_letter_code
_entity_poly.pdbx_strand_id
1 'polypeptide(L)'
;VLPPLLMTNRARVIIPGNHSQWVNLEALGTNQLRSAVIASISPEGTISGTRETLYTGQYASRLRNKFRTAKDSTDFVNKLASEENIQVKSLRIEGRNGFSPQVREVMEFEKQSTVNDQFIYVNPLVFLHVSESPFKQSERKLPVEFPYTDHLSLTANLTIPEGYVVDEKPEGLRVQTGDEKVFC
;
A
#
# COMPACT_ATOMS: atom_id res chain seq x y z
N VAL A 1 5.25 -4.16 17.81
CA VAL A 1 4.05 -3.48 17.26
C VAL A 1 2.84 -4.04 17.97
N LEU A 2 1.99 -3.17 18.51
CA LEU A 2 0.73 -3.59 19.15
C LEU A 2 -0.27 -4.05 18.07
N PRO A 3 -1.10 -5.07 18.35
CA PRO A 3 -2.20 -5.42 17.46
C PRO A 3 -3.13 -4.23 17.21
N PRO A 4 -3.66 -4.06 15.97
CA PRO A 4 -4.53 -2.92 15.64
C PRO A 4 -5.71 -2.74 16.57
N LEU A 5 -6.33 -3.84 17.03
CA LEU A 5 -7.46 -3.82 17.95
C LEU A 5 -7.12 -3.26 19.34
N LEU A 6 -5.83 -3.20 19.70
CA LEU A 6 -5.37 -2.64 20.97
C LEU A 6 -4.84 -1.21 20.83
N MET A 7 -4.80 -0.66 19.62
CA MET A 7 -4.34 0.71 19.36
C MET A 7 -5.51 1.70 19.52
N THR A 8 -6.10 1.72 20.70
CA THR A 8 -7.03 2.79 21.10
C THR A 8 -6.24 4.01 21.55
N ASN A 9 -6.88 5.17 21.62
CA ASN A 9 -6.23 6.47 21.90
C ASN A 9 -5.30 6.43 23.13
N ARG A 10 -5.62 5.64 24.16
CA ARG A 10 -4.85 5.58 25.41
C ARG A 10 -4.80 4.17 25.96
N ALA A 11 -3.65 3.80 26.50
CA ALA A 11 -3.48 2.60 27.30
C ALA A 11 -3.04 2.96 28.73
N ARG A 12 -3.48 2.18 29.71
CA ARG A 12 -3.02 2.29 31.09
C ARG A 12 -1.90 1.29 31.31
N VAL A 13 -0.71 1.79 31.54
CA VAL A 13 0.45 0.96 31.92
C VAL A 13 0.41 0.79 33.42
N ILE A 14 0.39 -0.46 33.88
CA ILE A 14 0.48 -0.80 35.31
C ILE A 14 1.93 -1.14 35.61
N ILE A 15 2.52 -0.39 36.54
CA ILE A 15 3.90 -0.56 36.98
C ILE A 15 3.91 -1.26 38.36
N PRO A 16 4.78 -2.23 38.61
CA PRO A 16 4.93 -2.82 39.93
C PRO A 16 5.11 -1.75 41.00
N GLY A 17 4.45 -1.88 42.16
CA GLY A 17 4.49 -0.89 43.22
C GLY A 17 3.31 0.06 43.30
N ASN A 18 2.17 -0.33 42.74
CA ASN A 18 0.88 0.40 42.79
C ASN A 18 0.83 1.73 42.00
N HIS A 19 1.75 1.89 41.06
CA HIS A 19 1.76 3.04 40.16
C HIS A 19 1.12 2.69 38.79
N SER A 20 0.39 3.64 38.23
CA SER A 20 -0.10 3.48 36.85
C SER A 20 0.01 4.79 36.08
N GLN A 21 0.27 4.68 34.80
CA GLN A 21 0.43 5.81 33.90
C GLN A 21 -0.42 5.61 32.64
N TRP A 22 -1.05 6.68 32.19
CA TRP A 22 -1.69 6.70 30.88
C TRP A 22 -0.67 7.02 29.79
N VAL A 23 -0.67 6.23 28.75
CA VAL A 23 0.19 6.40 27.56
C VAL A 23 -0.70 6.63 26.35
N ASN A 24 -0.38 7.66 25.58
CA ASN A 24 -1.02 7.89 24.30
C ASN A 24 -0.46 6.90 23.27
N LEU A 25 -1.32 6.08 22.66
CA LEU A 25 -0.93 5.08 21.69
C LEU A 25 -0.87 5.62 20.24
N GLU A 26 -1.49 6.78 19.99
CA GLU A 26 -1.43 7.42 18.66
C GLU A 26 0.00 7.85 18.29
N ALA A 27 0.83 8.14 19.30
CA ALA A 27 2.22 8.56 19.12
C ALA A 27 3.21 7.40 18.95
N LEU A 28 2.76 6.15 18.98
CA LEU A 28 3.66 4.96 18.98
C LEU A 28 4.22 4.58 17.61
N GLY A 29 4.40 5.51 16.72
CA GLY A 29 5.09 5.31 15.46
C GLY A 29 4.27 5.67 14.24
N THR A 30 4.92 5.63 13.10
CA THR A 30 4.33 5.95 11.80
C THR A 30 3.97 4.67 11.06
N ASN A 31 2.73 4.60 10.55
CA ASN A 31 2.28 3.53 9.69
C ASN A 31 2.32 4.04 8.25
N GLN A 32 3.34 3.65 7.51
CA GLN A 32 3.52 4.10 6.13
C GLN A 32 3.63 2.92 5.19
N LEU A 33 3.05 3.12 4.00
CA LEU A 33 3.24 2.29 2.84
C LEU A 33 3.61 3.21 1.68
N ARG A 34 4.87 3.16 1.28
CA ARG A 34 5.42 4.01 0.21
C ARG A 34 5.88 3.13 -0.92
N SER A 35 5.28 3.30 -2.09
CA SER A 35 5.63 2.55 -3.30
C SER A 35 6.16 3.48 -4.38
N ALA A 36 7.22 3.02 -5.05
CA ALA A 36 7.75 3.62 -6.25
C ALA A 36 7.74 2.58 -7.37
N VAL A 37 7.20 2.96 -8.52
CA VAL A 37 7.12 2.12 -9.73
C VAL A 37 7.90 2.79 -10.83
N ILE A 38 8.79 2.04 -11.47
CA ILE A 38 9.48 2.43 -12.70
C ILE A 38 9.20 1.34 -13.72
N ALA A 39 8.47 1.66 -14.79
CA ALA A 39 8.05 0.69 -15.78
C ALA A 39 7.99 1.27 -17.18
N SER A 40 8.02 0.40 -18.17
CA SER A 40 7.78 0.72 -19.59
C SER A 40 6.52 0.02 -20.07
N ILE A 41 5.88 0.63 -21.05
CA ILE A 41 4.69 0.11 -21.71
C ILE A 41 5.13 -0.34 -23.10
N SER A 42 4.76 -1.56 -23.49
CA SER A 42 4.99 -2.05 -24.86
C SER A 42 3.82 -1.65 -25.78
N PRO A 43 4.00 -1.66 -27.12
CA PRO A 43 2.92 -1.43 -28.07
C PRO A 43 1.73 -2.39 -27.89
N GLU A 44 1.98 -3.59 -27.38
CA GLU A 44 0.96 -4.62 -27.09
C GLU A 44 0.26 -4.38 -25.75
N GLY A 45 0.59 -3.27 -25.05
CA GLY A 45 -0.03 -2.88 -23.79
C GLY A 45 0.51 -3.61 -22.55
N THR A 46 1.65 -4.29 -22.65
CA THR A 46 2.29 -4.89 -21.48
C THR A 46 3.07 -3.82 -20.71
N ILE A 47 2.75 -3.64 -19.46
CA ILE A 47 3.50 -2.81 -18.51
C ILE A 47 4.51 -3.72 -17.81
N SER A 48 5.80 -3.48 -17.99
CA SER A 48 6.88 -4.24 -17.36
C SER A 48 7.84 -3.32 -16.65
N GLY A 49 8.25 -3.71 -15.43
CA GLY A 49 9.15 -2.87 -14.65
C GLY A 49 9.38 -3.36 -13.23
N THR A 50 9.80 -2.44 -12.40
CA THR A 50 10.14 -2.69 -11.00
C THR A 50 9.26 -1.84 -10.08
N ARG A 51 8.74 -2.48 -9.03
CA ARG A 51 8.13 -1.81 -7.89
C ARG A 51 9.03 -1.99 -6.67
N GLU A 52 9.33 -0.89 -6.01
CA GLU A 52 9.89 -0.88 -4.68
C GLU A 52 8.86 -0.37 -3.68
N THR A 53 8.62 -1.11 -2.60
CA THR A 53 7.70 -0.73 -1.55
C THR A 53 8.36 -0.79 -0.19
N LEU A 54 8.24 0.30 0.57
CA LEU A 54 8.67 0.40 1.95
C LEU A 54 7.45 0.36 2.87
N TYR A 55 7.47 -0.60 3.78
CA TYR A 55 6.44 -0.82 4.79
C TYR A 55 6.96 -0.47 6.17
N THR A 56 6.23 0.33 6.94
CA THR A 56 6.54 0.61 8.35
C THR A 56 5.34 0.33 9.24
N GLY A 57 5.57 0.22 10.55
CA GLY A 57 4.53 0.05 11.54
C GLY A 57 3.63 -1.16 11.28
N GLN A 58 2.33 -0.94 11.24
CA GLN A 58 1.32 -1.99 11.02
C GLN A 58 1.41 -2.62 9.63
N TYR A 59 1.83 -1.87 8.61
CA TYR A 59 2.03 -2.41 7.26
C TYR A 59 3.15 -3.45 7.24
N ALA A 60 4.29 -3.15 7.88
CA ALA A 60 5.39 -4.09 8.01
C ALA A 60 4.98 -5.35 8.78
N SER A 61 4.19 -5.18 9.85
CA SER A 61 3.65 -6.29 10.64
C SER A 61 2.70 -7.18 9.81
N ARG A 62 1.80 -6.57 9.04
CA ARG A 62 0.88 -7.30 8.14
C ARG A 62 1.62 -8.10 7.08
N LEU A 63 2.63 -7.49 6.43
CA LEU A 63 3.42 -8.18 5.40
C LEU A 63 4.18 -9.38 5.99
N ARG A 64 4.82 -9.21 7.15
CA ARG A 64 5.48 -10.32 7.86
C ARG A 64 4.50 -11.43 8.21
N ASN A 65 3.29 -11.07 8.64
CA ASN A 65 2.27 -12.06 8.96
C ASN A 65 1.78 -12.80 7.70
N LYS A 66 1.52 -12.08 6.60
CA LYS A 66 1.19 -12.71 5.31
C LYS A 66 2.28 -13.71 4.89
N PHE A 67 3.55 -13.32 5.01
CA PHE A 67 4.67 -14.20 4.67
C PHE A 67 4.76 -15.42 5.60
N ARG A 68 4.57 -15.22 6.91
CA ARG A 68 4.61 -16.31 7.91
C ARG A 68 3.47 -17.32 7.76
N THR A 69 2.30 -16.87 7.32
CA THR A 69 1.11 -17.72 7.14
C THR A 69 1.03 -18.33 5.75
N ALA A 70 1.88 -17.91 4.82
CA ALA A 70 2.01 -18.58 3.54
C ALA A 70 2.66 -19.97 3.72
N LYS A 71 2.26 -20.91 2.89
CA LYS A 71 2.75 -22.30 2.89
C LYS A 71 4.26 -22.36 2.63
N ASP A 72 4.69 -21.58 1.64
CA ASP A 72 6.06 -21.39 1.21
C ASP A 72 6.19 -20.07 0.43
N SER A 73 7.38 -19.78 -0.08
CA SER A 73 7.64 -18.56 -0.86
C SER A 73 6.83 -18.54 -2.16
N THR A 74 6.59 -19.69 -2.78
CA THR A 74 5.82 -19.80 -4.02
C THR A 74 4.33 -19.49 -3.78
N ASP A 75 3.75 -20.01 -2.71
CA ASP A 75 2.38 -19.70 -2.30
C ASP A 75 2.20 -18.21 -2.02
N PHE A 76 3.19 -17.59 -1.35
CA PHE A 76 3.18 -16.15 -1.12
C PHE A 76 3.18 -15.35 -2.43
N VAL A 77 4.09 -15.68 -3.36
CA VAL A 77 4.19 -15.01 -4.67
C VAL A 77 2.91 -15.19 -5.48
N ASN A 78 2.34 -16.40 -5.51
CA ASN A 78 1.12 -16.67 -6.27
C ASN A 78 -0.08 -15.91 -5.71
N LYS A 79 -0.21 -15.80 -4.38
CA LYS A 79 -1.26 -14.99 -3.75
C LYS A 79 -1.11 -13.51 -4.08
N LEU A 80 0.10 -12.99 -3.99
CA LEU A 80 0.40 -11.59 -4.36
C LEU A 80 0.08 -11.31 -5.83
N ALA A 81 0.52 -12.20 -6.73
CA ALA A 81 0.25 -12.10 -8.16
C ALA A 81 -1.25 -12.09 -8.49
N SER A 82 -2.00 -12.97 -7.81
CA SER A 82 -3.46 -13.05 -7.98
C SER A 82 -4.19 -11.84 -7.39
N GLU A 83 -3.81 -11.38 -6.20
CA GLU A 83 -4.41 -10.21 -5.54
C GLU A 83 -4.24 -8.91 -6.38
N GLU A 84 -3.10 -8.76 -7.04
CA GLU A 84 -2.75 -7.56 -7.79
C GLU A 84 -2.96 -7.68 -9.31
N ASN A 85 -3.35 -8.86 -9.77
CA ASN A 85 -3.52 -9.20 -11.19
C ASN A 85 -2.26 -8.86 -12.02
N ILE A 86 -1.14 -9.46 -11.62
CA ILE A 86 0.17 -9.28 -12.23
C ILE A 86 0.88 -10.62 -12.41
N GLN A 87 1.90 -10.62 -13.26
CA GLN A 87 2.91 -11.67 -13.29
C GLN A 87 4.14 -11.19 -12.53
N VAL A 88 4.51 -11.88 -11.47
CA VAL A 88 5.74 -11.60 -10.70
C VAL A 88 6.91 -12.35 -11.36
N LYS A 89 7.93 -11.61 -11.79
CA LYS A 89 9.16 -12.18 -12.39
C LYS A 89 10.21 -12.47 -11.31
N SER A 90 10.38 -11.52 -10.39
CA SER A 90 11.26 -11.68 -9.24
C SER A 90 10.69 -10.95 -8.03
N LEU A 91 11.01 -11.44 -6.83
CA LEU A 91 10.59 -10.82 -5.58
C LEU A 91 11.68 -10.95 -4.53
N ARG A 92 12.09 -9.83 -3.95
CA ARG A 92 13.02 -9.76 -2.83
C ARG A 92 12.40 -8.98 -1.68
N ILE A 93 12.46 -9.55 -0.47
CA ILE A 93 11.94 -8.94 0.75
C ILE A 93 13.07 -8.88 1.78
N GLU A 94 13.41 -7.66 2.17
CA GLU A 94 14.39 -7.37 3.22
C GLU A 94 13.69 -6.99 4.52
N GLY A 95 14.27 -7.35 5.67
CA GLY A 95 13.69 -7.05 6.98
C GLY A 95 12.47 -7.90 7.36
N ARG A 96 12.22 -9.00 6.63
CA ARG A 96 11.12 -9.93 6.94
C ARG A 96 11.31 -10.67 8.27
N ASN A 97 12.55 -10.94 8.61
CA ASN A 97 12.92 -11.60 9.86
C ASN A 97 13.47 -10.57 10.86
N GLY A 98 13.13 -10.72 12.14
CA GLY A 98 13.64 -9.86 13.19
C GLY A 98 12.77 -8.66 13.54
N PHE A 99 13.39 -7.72 14.27
CA PHE A 99 12.73 -6.56 14.85
C PHE A 99 12.96 -5.27 14.05
N SER A 100 13.35 -5.37 12.78
CA SER A 100 13.48 -4.19 11.93
C SER A 100 12.20 -3.36 11.95
N PRO A 101 12.26 -2.03 12.13
CA PRO A 101 11.07 -1.18 12.12
C PRO A 101 10.40 -1.15 10.74
N GLN A 102 11.12 -1.55 9.71
CA GLN A 102 10.65 -1.50 8.31
C GLN A 102 10.91 -2.82 7.57
N VAL A 103 10.11 -3.02 6.52
CA VAL A 103 10.30 -4.07 5.51
C VAL A 103 10.38 -3.40 4.16
N ARG A 104 11.36 -3.80 3.34
CA ARG A 104 11.51 -3.35 1.97
C ARG A 104 11.22 -4.51 1.03
N GLU A 105 10.34 -4.28 0.07
CA GLU A 105 9.98 -5.21 -0.99
C GLU A 105 10.45 -4.64 -2.32
N VAL A 106 11.15 -5.42 -3.11
CA VAL A 106 11.52 -5.11 -4.49
C VAL A 106 10.98 -6.22 -5.37
N MET A 107 10.16 -5.86 -6.35
CA MET A 107 9.47 -6.78 -7.24
C MET A 107 9.63 -6.36 -8.69
N GLU A 108 10.05 -7.30 -9.54
CA GLU A 108 9.91 -7.17 -10.99
C GLU A 108 8.60 -7.80 -11.42
N PHE A 109 7.86 -7.09 -12.25
CA PHE A 109 6.50 -7.49 -12.62
C PHE A 109 6.19 -7.24 -14.10
N GLU A 110 5.19 -7.94 -14.59
CA GLU A 110 4.47 -7.63 -15.81
C GLU A 110 2.96 -7.53 -15.51
N LYS A 111 2.31 -6.58 -16.14
CA LYS A 111 0.87 -6.35 -16.05
C LYS A 111 0.32 -6.04 -17.42
N GLN A 112 -0.77 -6.71 -17.80
CA GLN A 112 -1.42 -6.43 -19.06
C GLN A 112 -2.43 -5.29 -18.92
N SER A 113 -2.34 -4.31 -19.82
CA SER A 113 -3.32 -3.24 -19.99
C SER A 113 -4.37 -3.63 -21.01
N THR A 114 -5.49 -2.91 -21.00
CA THR A 114 -6.49 -3.03 -22.05
C THR A 114 -6.02 -2.30 -23.30
N VAL A 115 -6.03 -2.99 -24.43
CA VAL A 115 -5.66 -2.44 -25.74
C VAL A 115 -6.83 -2.59 -26.68
N ASN A 116 -7.11 -1.55 -27.43
CA ASN A 116 -7.95 -1.63 -28.64
C ASN A 116 -7.12 -1.15 -29.84
N ASP A 117 -7.73 -1.14 -31.05
CA ASP A 117 -7.01 -0.90 -32.30
C ASP A 117 -6.17 0.40 -32.35
N GLN A 118 -6.45 1.38 -31.50
CA GLN A 118 -5.81 2.70 -31.52
C GLN A 118 -5.27 3.16 -30.18
N PHE A 119 -5.74 2.57 -29.08
CA PHE A 119 -5.45 3.07 -27.74
C PHE A 119 -4.95 1.97 -26.80
N ILE A 120 -4.01 2.34 -25.95
CA ILE A 120 -3.59 1.56 -24.77
C ILE A 120 -4.13 2.27 -23.54
N TYR A 121 -5.03 1.61 -22.81
CA TYR A 121 -5.63 2.16 -21.59
C TYR A 121 -4.79 1.75 -20.37
N VAL A 122 -4.13 2.72 -19.78
CA VAL A 122 -3.23 2.49 -18.64
C VAL A 122 -3.76 3.20 -17.41
N ASN A 123 -3.91 2.47 -16.32
CA ASN A 123 -4.08 3.12 -15.03
C ASN A 123 -2.72 3.70 -14.61
N PRO A 124 -2.56 5.04 -14.49
CA PRO A 124 -1.29 5.65 -14.19
C PRO A 124 -0.73 5.24 -12.80
N LEU A 125 -1.59 4.84 -11.88
CA LEU A 125 -1.16 4.36 -10.57
C LEU A 125 -0.74 2.88 -10.59
N VAL A 126 -0.91 2.14 -11.67
CA VAL A 126 -0.55 0.70 -11.86
C VAL A 126 -1.01 -0.20 -10.70
N PHE A 127 -0.70 0.19 -9.46
CA PHE A 127 -1.07 -0.49 -8.21
C PHE A 127 -1.89 0.44 -7.32
N LEU A 128 -3.12 0.06 -6.99
CA LEU A 128 -3.98 0.80 -6.08
C LEU A 128 -3.83 0.26 -4.65
N HIS A 129 -3.51 1.13 -3.71
CA HIS A 129 -3.51 0.77 -2.29
C HIS A 129 -4.92 0.68 -1.71
N VAL A 130 -5.85 1.44 -2.30
CA VAL A 130 -7.27 1.45 -1.94
C VAL A 130 -8.06 1.36 -3.22
N SER A 131 -8.69 0.21 -3.47
CA SER A 131 -9.49 -0.06 -4.68
C SER A 131 -11.00 0.19 -4.47
N GLU A 132 -11.45 0.16 -3.22
CA GLU A 132 -12.86 0.34 -2.87
C GLU A 132 -13.02 1.22 -1.63
N SER A 133 -14.14 1.96 -1.57
CA SER A 133 -14.53 2.65 -0.35
C SER A 133 -14.80 1.64 0.77
N PRO A 134 -14.18 1.81 1.96
CA PRO A 134 -14.52 0.99 3.12
C PRO A 134 -15.94 1.27 3.64
N PHE A 135 -16.57 2.35 3.16
CA PHE A 135 -17.89 2.80 3.58
C PHE A 135 -18.94 2.38 2.56
N LYS A 136 -19.56 1.22 2.80
CA LYS A 136 -20.57 0.63 1.90
C LYS A 136 -22.01 0.99 2.28
N GLN A 137 -22.24 1.61 3.45
CA GLN A 137 -23.56 1.99 3.92
C GLN A 137 -23.90 3.44 3.52
N SER A 138 -25.11 3.70 3.04
CA SER A 138 -25.60 5.02 2.69
C SER A 138 -25.78 5.92 3.91
N GLU A 139 -26.12 5.33 5.06
CA GLU A 139 -26.28 6.04 6.33
C GLU A 139 -25.46 5.37 7.42
N ARG A 140 -24.81 6.18 8.27
CA ARG A 140 -24.06 5.72 9.44
C ARG A 140 -24.60 6.34 10.70
N LYS A 141 -24.85 5.49 11.71
CA LYS A 141 -25.32 5.90 13.03
C LYS A 141 -24.19 6.00 14.06
N LEU A 142 -23.04 5.40 13.77
CA LEU A 142 -21.88 5.39 14.66
C LEU A 142 -20.72 6.17 14.04
N PRO A 143 -19.88 6.81 14.85
CA PRO A 143 -18.66 7.46 14.38
C PRO A 143 -17.70 6.43 13.77
N VAL A 144 -16.84 6.90 12.89
CA VAL A 144 -15.77 6.09 12.31
C VAL A 144 -14.51 6.31 13.14
N GLU A 145 -13.98 5.24 13.68
CA GLU A 145 -12.67 5.22 14.32
C GLU A 145 -11.70 4.36 13.50
N PHE A 146 -10.56 4.94 13.18
CA PHE A 146 -9.44 4.19 12.61
C PHE A 146 -8.48 3.83 13.75
N PRO A 147 -7.97 2.58 13.78
CA PRO A 147 -7.12 2.11 14.88
C PRO A 147 -5.74 2.79 14.90
N TYR A 148 -5.35 3.44 13.81
CA TYR A 148 -4.10 4.18 13.68
C TYR A 148 -4.15 5.12 12.47
N THR A 149 -3.24 6.10 12.45
CA THR A 149 -3.05 7.01 11.32
C THR A 149 -2.25 6.30 10.22
N ASP A 150 -2.68 6.45 8.99
CA ASP A 150 -2.05 5.88 7.80
C ASP A 150 -1.39 6.96 6.95
N HIS A 151 -0.27 6.59 6.33
CA HIS A 151 0.32 7.35 5.25
C HIS A 151 0.57 6.44 4.05
N LEU A 152 -0.20 6.64 2.99
CA LEU A 152 -0.09 5.90 1.73
C LEU A 152 0.51 6.83 0.67
N SER A 153 1.56 6.36 0.00
CA SER A 153 2.19 7.10 -1.09
C SER A 153 2.53 6.14 -2.21
N LEU A 154 2.13 6.51 -3.42
CA LEU A 154 2.48 5.80 -4.65
C LEU A 154 2.99 6.80 -5.68
N THR A 155 4.18 6.54 -6.21
CA THR A 155 4.75 7.28 -7.34
C THR A 155 5.01 6.31 -8.47
N ALA A 156 4.55 6.63 -9.68
CA ALA A 156 4.79 5.82 -10.86
C ALA A 156 5.43 6.66 -11.98
N ASN A 157 6.54 6.16 -12.50
CA ASN A 157 7.19 6.67 -13.71
C ASN A 157 6.98 5.64 -14.82
N LEU A 158 6.18 5.99 -15.82
CA LEU A 158 5.86 5.12 -16.94
C LEU A 158 6.44 5.67 -18.23
N THR A 159 7.27 4.87 -18.89
CA THR A 159 7.78 5.19 -20.23
C THR A 159 6.81 4.66 -21.27
N ILE A 160 6.27 5.56 -22.10
CA ILE A 160 5.37 5.20 -23.21
C ILE A 160 6.16 4.62 -24.39
N PRO A 161 5.55 3.78 -25.24
CA PRO A 161 6.22 3.22 -26.41
C PRO A 161 6.60 4.32 -27.42
N GLU A 162 7.63 4.07 -28.21
CA GLU A 162 8.00 4.96 -29.31
C GLU A 162 6.87 5.10 -30.33
N GLY A 163 6.61 6.31 -30.78
CA GLY A 163 5.52 6.62 -31.70
C GLY A 163 4.14 6.83 -31.06
N TYR A 164 4.02 6.65 -29.75
CA TYR A 164 2.78 6.90 -29.00
C TYR A 164 2.84 8.27 -28.31
N VAL A 165 1.66 8.85 -28.09
CA VAL A 165 1.48 10.08 -27.32
C VAL A 165 0.40 9.87 -26.28
N VAL A 166 0.46 10.66 -25.22
CA VAL A 166 -0.63 10.67 -24.21
C VAL A 166 -1.77 11.51 -24.77
N ASP A 167 -2.88 10.86 -25.07
CA ASP A 167 -4.09 11.51 -25.60
C ASP A 167 -4.89 12.15 -24.46
N GLU A 168 -5.15 11.41 -23.40
CA GLU A 168 -5.90 11.86 -22.21
C GLU A 168 -5.20 11.46 -20.92
N LYS A 169 -5.19 12.36 -19.95
CA LYS A 169 -4.69 12.09 -18.61
C LYS A 169 -5.67 12.60 -17.54
N PRO A 170 -5.78 11.93 -16.40
CA PRO A 170 -6.59 12.43 -15.30
C PRO A 170 -6.12 13.82 -14.85
N GLU A 171 -7.07 14.70 -14.57
CA GLU A 171 -6.77 15.96 -13.90
C GLU A 171 -6.30 15.73 -12.47
N GLY A 172 -5.37 16.56 -12.01
CA GLY A 172 -4.94 16.53 -10.61
C GLY A 172 -6.09 16.97 -9.70
N LEU A 173 -6.39 16.16 -8.69
CA LEU A 173 -7.39 16.48 -7.68
C LEU A 173 -6.70 16.74 -6.34
N ARG A 174 -6.98 17.90 -5.76
CA ARG A 174 -6.57 18.24 -4.40
C ARG A 174 -7.81 18.49 -3.55
N VAL A 175 -7.99 17.72 -2.50
CA VAL A 175 -9.12 17.83 -1.59
C VAL A 175 -8.64 18.36 -0.25
N GLN A 176 -9.31 19.40 0.26
CA GLN A 176 -9.09 19.95 1.59
C GLN A 176 -10.34 19.72 2.43
N THR A 177 -10.19 19.18 3.62
CA THR A 177 -11.29 19.05 4.58
C THR A 177 -11.41 20.32 5.43
N GLY A 178 -12.59 20.53 6.07
CA GLY A 178 -12.87 21.73 6.84
C GLY A 178 -11.98 21.95 8.08
N ASP A 179 -11.18 20.96 8.45
CA ASP A 179 -10.17 21.00 9.52
C ASP A 179 -8.74 21.29 9.00
N GLU A 180 -8.63 21.89 7.81
CA GLU A 180 -7.38 22.29 7.14
C GLU A 180 -6.48 21.13 6.70
N LYS A 181 -6.95 19.90 6.81
CA LYS A 181 -6.21 18.75 6.27
C LYS A 181 -6.35 18.67 4.76
N VAL A 182 -5.23 18.47 4.09
CA VAL A 182 -5.15 18.43 2.64
C VAL A 182 -4.87 17.00 2.18
N PHE A 183 -5.65 16.52 1.22
CA PHE A 183 -5.42 15.29 0.49
C PHE A 183 -5.08 15.63 -0.97
N CYS A 184 -3.98 15.07 -1.45
CA CYS A 184 -3.50 15.26 -2.83
C CYS A 184 -3.45 13.93 -3.54
#